data_cba726af8a20968d7fb553315b6cba34
#
_entry.id   cba726af8a20968d7fb553315b6cba34
#
_cell.length_a   1.000
_cell.length_b   1.000
_cell.length_c   1.000
_cell.angle_alpha   90.00
_cell.angle_beta   90.00
_cell.angle_gamma   90.00
#
_symmetry.space_group_name_H-M   'P 1'
#
loop_
_entity.id
_entity.type
_entity.pdbx_description
1 polymer ?
#
loop_
_entity_poly.entity_id
_entity_poly.type
_entity_poly.pdbx_seq_one_letter_code
_entity_poly.pdbx_strand_id
1 'polypeptide(L)'
;MCPEAQAADRDFARLASEEGCTLYFEQFLRWGYTALPPALGRRYPGLAFWAGVGGFKNDLKTVLCLPRDRQLLLANRSAQLVRLAARALFRRCENVLVTDMEWPAYMKALTAECQRAGRLLTMVPMREAILSDKIGQDEAIGRLLGHYRRHDCDGLFLSAVTFQGVQLPVRQLVQALGDRERPRFVVVDAAQALNHIPLGLGEEYCDMVLAGCHKWLRAYQTLGLAICCRPSAERVVAEAWAEMRSRGELDDPLLAFTHQLETDSTDSYSETVNLAPLFTAAAAVRRMLASPRPKRAELLAQMANADRLADAAPETGWRPSRPDAPMQSGILLLRANHPDTRAALPDVIRERFRASGIALTVYEGGTIRASLPDRAFAGKELDLLQTALRRCA
;
A
#
# COMPACT_ATOMS: atom_id res chain seq x y z
N MET A 1 7.21 -11.33 -7.49
CA MET A 1 7.23 -11.95 -6.14
C MET A 1 8.66 -12.28 -5.75
N CYS A 2 8.95 -12.35 -4.45
CA CYS A 2 10.27 -12.63 -3.92
C CYS A 2 10.41 -14.16 -3.69
N PRO A 3 11.43 -14.84 -4.25
CA PRO A 3 11.63 -16.28 -4.07
C PRO A 3 11.82 -16.69 -2.60
N GLU A 4 12.48 -15.84 -1.81
CA GLU A 4 12.69 -16.06 -0.38
C GLU A 4 11.35 -16.00 0.38
N ALA A 5 10.42 -15.12 -0.01
CA ALA A 5 9.09 -15.07 0.57
C ALA A 5 8.27 -16.36 0.25
N GLN A 6 8.45 -16.95 -0.94
CA GLN A 6 7.83 -18.24 -1.27
C GLN A 6 8.45 -19.40 -0.47
N ALA A 7 9.77 -19.39 -0.26
CA ALA A 7 10.43 -20.38 0.57
C ALA A 7 9.95 -20.30 2.02
N ALA A 8 9.81 -19.09 2.56
CA ALA A 8 9.28 -18.86 3.89
C ALA A 8 7.85 -19.38 4.06
N ASP A 9 6.99 -19.14 3.08
CA ASP A 9 5.60 -19.63 3.08
C ASP A 9 5.54 -21.16 3.15
N ARG A 10 6.30 -21.85 2.29
CA ARG A 10 6.38 -23.30 2.26
C ARG A 10 6.91 -23.90 3.57
N ASP A 11 8.01 -23.34 4.08
CA ASP A 11 8.64 -23.86 5.29
C ASP A 11 7.77 -23.59 6.52
N PHE A 12 7.06 -22.48 6.57
CA PHE A 12 6.09 -22.22 7.63
C PHE A 12 4.90 -23.19 7.57
N ALA A 13 4.34 -23.43 6.39
CA ALA A 13 3.26 -24.39 6.23
C ALA A 13 3.68 -25.81 6.66
N ARG A 14 4.91 -26.23 6.33
CA ARG A 14 5.48 -27.51 6.75
C ARG A 14 5.71 -27.55 8.26
N LEU A 15 6.31 -26.52 8.86
CA LEU A 15 6.51 -26.43 10.30
C LEU A 15 5.16 -26.58 11.06
N ALA A 16 4.13 -25.86 10.59
CA ALA A 16 2.82 -25.90 11.20
C ALA A 16 2.14 -27.29 11.11
N SER A 17 2.30 -27.98 9.96
CA SER A 17 1.67 -29.29 9.73
C SER A 17 2.44 -30.47 10.35
N GLU A 18 3.77 -30.43 10.37
CA GLU A 18 4.61 -31.53 10.81
C GLU A 18 4.87 -31.53 12.33
N GLU A 19 5.02 -30.33 12.94
CA GLU A 19 5.45 -30.20 14.33
C GLU A 19 4.31 -29.75 15.27
N GLY A 20 3.16 -29.39 14.72
CA GLY A 20 2.09 -28.77 15.51
C GLY A 20 2.49 -27.39 16.04
N CYS A 21 1.53 -26.61 16.49
CA CYS A 21 1.80 -25.18 16.62
C CYS A 21 2.06 -24.68 18.02
N THR A 22 1.84 -25.44 19.07
CA THR A 22 1.57 -24.79 20.37
C THR A 22 2.78 -24.56 21.28
N LEU A 23 3.83 -25.39 21.22
CA LEU A 23 4.92 -25.30 22.21
C LEU A 23 6.03 -24.31 21.85
N TYR A 24 6.25 -24.03 20.57
CA TYR A 24 7.38 -23.19 20.15
C TYR A 24 6.94 -21.84 19.60
N PHE A 25 5.67 -21.67 19.30
CA PHE A 25 5.20 -20.54 18.53
C PHE A 25 5.33 -19.21 19.24
N GLU A 26 4.99 -19.10 20.51
CA GLU A 26 5.12 -17.82 21.21
C GLU A 26 6.57 -17.37 21.29
N GLN A 27 7.48 -18.26 21.68
CA GLN A 27 8.90 -17.98 21.75
C GLN A 27 9.47 -17.67 20.35
N PHE A 28 9.08 -18.46 19.36
CA PHE A 28 9.47 -18.24 17.97
C PHE A 28 8.96 -16.90 17.44
N LEU A 29 7.73 -16.50 17.77
CA LEU A 29 7.17 -15.23 17.36
C LEU A 29 7.80 -14.03 18.07
N ARG A 30 8.21 -14.19 19.33
CA ARG A 30 8.89 -13.15 20.11
C ARG A 30 10.38 -13.03 19.77
N TRP A 31 11.09 -14.17 19.75
CA TRP A 31 12.56 -14.22 19.72
C TRP A 31 13.13 -14.66 18.37
N GLY A 32 12.27 -15.10 17.45
CA GLY A 32 12.67 -15.49 16.11
C GLY A 32 13.22 -16.90 15.99
N TYR A 33 13.90 -17.14 14.88
CA TYR A 33 14.40 -18.47 14.48
C TYR A 33 15.32 -19.12 15.52
N THR A 34 16.09 -18.34 16.25
CA THR A 34 17.00 -18.84 17.29
C THR A 34 16.28 -19.48 18.49
N ALA A 35 14.98 -19.23 18.66
CA ALA A 35 14.17 -19.89 19.67
C ALA A 35 13.75 -21.31 19.27
N LEU A 36 13.89 -21.69 17.99
CA LEU A 36 13.66 -23.08 17.57
C LEU A 36 14.82 -23.98 18.01
N PRO A 37 14.53 -25.23 18.44
CA PRO A 37 15.57 -26.22 18.63
C PRO A 37 16.43 -26.36 17.36
N PRO A 38 17.78 -26.48 17.45
CA PRO A 38 18.66 -26.49 16.26
C PRO A 38 18.32 -27.57 15.23
N ALA A 39 17.79 -28.70 15.68
CA ALA A 39 17.34 -29.78 14.80
C ALA A 39 16.14 -29.35 13.94
N LEU A 40 15.17 -28.67 14.52
CA LEU A 40 14.01 -28.12 13.81
C LEU A 40 14.44 -26.97 12.88
N GLY A 41 15.27 -26.05 13.37
CA GLY A 41 15.76 -24.94 12.55
C GLY A 41 16.36 -25.42 11.24
N ARG A 42 17.23 -26.45 11.27
CA ARG A 42 17.84 -26.99 10.04
C ARG A 42 16.84 -27.58 9.04
N ARG A 43 15.65 -28.01 9.47
CA ARG A 43 14.59 -28.54 8.60
C ARG A 43 13.83 -27.47 7.82
N TYR A 44 13.82 -26.23 8.34
CA TYR A 44 13.04 -25.10 7.79
C TYR A 44 13.92 -23.88 7.49
N PRO A 45 14.90 -24.00 6.58
CA PRO A 45 15.87 -22.93 6.33
C PRO A 45 15.24 -21.65 5.75
N GLY A 46 14.07 -21.73 5.11
CA GLY A 46 13.32 -20.58 4.64
C GLY A 46 12.81 -19.65 5.73
N LEU A 47 12.86 -20.09 7.03
CA LEU A 47 12.49 -19.26 8.18
C LEU A 47 13.70 -18.68 8.92
N ALA A 48 14.93 -18.96 8.47
CA ALA A 48 16.18 -18.56 9.16
C ALA A 48 16.35 -17.04 9.34
N PHE A 49 15.69 -16.25 8.51
CA PHE A 49 15.72 -14.77 8.59
C PHE A 49 14.74 -14.21 9.64
N TRP A 50 13.83 -15.01 10.19
CA TRP A 50 12.82 -14.54 11.14
C TRP A 50 13.44 -14.16 12.47
N ALA A 51 13.31 -12.90 12.86
CA ALA A 51 13.87 -12.31 14.08
C ALA A 51 12.79 -11.94 15.12
N GLY A 52 11.61 -12.56 15.02
CA GLY A 52 10.45 -12.22 15.85
C GLY A 52 9.69 -10.98 15.31
N VAL A 53 8.50 -10.74 15.87
CA VAL A 53 7.66 -9.59 15.47
C VAL A 53 8.38 -8.26 15.66
N GLY A 54 9.03 -8.08 16.81
CA GLY A 54 9.82 -6.86 17.10
C GLY A 54 10.99 -6.67 16.12
N GLY A 55 11.74 -7.74 15.84
CA GLY A 55 12.82 -7.73 14.85
C GLY A 55 12.33 -7.39 13.45
N PHE A 56 11.24 -8.00 13.02
CA PHE A 56 10.61 -7.69 11.72
C PHE A 56 10.17 -6.23 11.62
N LYS A 57 9.54 -5.68 12.66
CA LYS A 57 9.17 -4.25 12.69
C LYS A 57 10.39 -3.34 12.62
N ASN A 58 11.49 -3.69 13.29
CA ASN A 58 12.73 -2.94 13.21
C ASN A 58 13.36 -3.00 11.80
N ASP A 59 13.31 -4.14 11.15
CA ASP A 59 13.74 -4.28 9.75
C ASP A 59 12.90 -3.43 8.80
N LEU A 60 11.58 -3.40 8.98
CA LEU A 60 10.68 -2.51 8.23
C LEU A 60 11.06 -1.04 8.46
N LYS A 61 11.26 -0.61 9.70
CA LYS A 61 11.71 0.76 10.02
C LYS A 61 13.01 1.11 9.30
N THR A 62 13.96 0.19 9.27
CA THR A 62 15.24 0.39 8.58
C THR A 62 15.05 0.57 7.06
N VAL A 63 14.28 -0.31 6.41
CA VAL A 63 14.00 -0.21 4.96
C VAL A 63 13.26 1.08 4.61
N LEU A 64 12.39 1.55 5.51
CA LEU A 64 11.56 2.74 5.31
C LEU A 64 12.20 4.03 5.81
N CYS A 65 13.46 3.95 6.31
CA CYS A 65 14.18 5.10 6.89
C CYS A 65 13.40 5.79 8.02
N LEU A 66 12.71 5.01 8.86
CA LEU A 66 11.93 5.51 9.99
C LEU A 66 12.75 5.49 11.29
N PRO A 67 12.49 6.43 12.21
CA PRO A 67 12.99 6.36 13.57
C PRO A 67 12.56 5.06 14.28
N ARG A 68 13.42 4.52 15.13
CA ARG A 68 13.15 3.22 15.79
C ARG A 68 11.97 3.24 16.76
N ASP A 69 11.66 4.39 17.33
CA ASP A 69 10.59 4.62 18.30
C ASP A 69 9.19 4.73 17.66
N ARG A 70 9.10 4.79 16.33
CA ARG A 70 7.79 4.90 15.65
C ARG A 70 6.99 3.61 15.77
N GLN A 71 5.69 3.76 16.04
CA GLN A 71 4.76 2.63 16.10
C GLN A 71 4.42 2.10 14.71
N LEU A 72 4.48 0.78 14.57
CA LEU A 72 4.00 0.04 13.39
C LEU A 72 2.89 -0.91 13.80
N LEU A 73 1.80 -0.90 13.05
CA LEU A 73 0.67 -1.83 13.22
C LEU A 73 0.64 -2.79 12.03
N LEU A 74 0.43 -4.08 12.32
CA LEU A 74 0.35 -5.15 11.34
C LEU A 74 -1.04 -5.78 11.39
N ALA A 75 -1.65 -6.00 10.22
CA ALA A 75 -2.98 -6.60 10.12
C ALA A 75 -3.03 -7.59 8.96
N ASN A 76 -3.92 -8.56 9.00
CA ASN A 76 -4.13 -9.47 7.87
C ASN A 76 -4.58 -8.71 6.61
N ARG A 77 -5.34 -7.62 6.80
CA ARG A 77 -5.86 -6.79 5.71
C ARG A 77 -5.72 -5.30 6.03
N SER A 78 -5.30 -4.52 5.04
CA SER A 78 -5.24 -3.06 5.15
C SER A 78 -6.61 -2.41 5.45
N ALA A 79 -7.72 -3.07 5.11
CA ALA A 79 -9.06 -2.52 5.34
C ALA A 79 -9.34 -2.21 6.82
N GLN A 80 -8.87 -3.04 7.76
CA GLN A 80 -9.02 -2.78 9.19
C GLN A 80 -8.17 -1.59 9.63
N LEU A 81 -6.96 -1.48 9.09
CA LEU A 81 -6.10 -0.32 9.36
C LEU A 81 -6.67 0.98 8.77
N VAL A 82 -7.34 0.90 7.61
CA VAL A 82 -8.06 2.05 7.02
C VAL A 82 -9.22 2.48 7.93
N ARG A 83 -10.00 1.54 8.47
CA ARG A 83 -11.07 1.88 9.43
C ARG A 83 -10.51 2.53 10.69
N LEU A 84 -9.43 1.97 11.25
CA LEU A 84 -8.74 2.55 12.41
C LEU A 84 -8.22 3.97 12.11
N ALA A 85 -7.58 4.16 10.95
CA ALA A 85 -7.11 5.48 10.52
C ALA A 85 -8.26 6.47 10.31
N ALA A 86 -9.37 6.05 9.71
CA ALA A 86 -10.56 6.88 9.54
C ALA A 86 -11.16 7.26 10.91
N ARG A 87 -11.24 6.30 11.86
CA ARG A 87 -11.66 6.57 13.23
C ARG A 87 -10.76 7.62 13.90
N ALA A 88 -9.45 7.47 13.82
CA ALA A 88 -8.48 8.41 14.36
C ALA A 88 -8.63 9.81 13.71
N LEU A 89 -8.79 9.85 12.40
CA LEU A 89 -8.96 11.07 11.61
C LEU A 89 -10.21 11.85 12.05
N PHE A 90 -11.39 11.21 12.08
CA PHE A 90 -12.65 11.87 12.45
C PHE A 90 -12.82 12.12 13.97
N ARG A 91 -11.95 11.59 14.80
CA ARG A 91 -11.81 12.03 16.21
C ARG A 91 -11.12 13.40 16.32
N ARG A 92 -10.25 13.74 15.37
CA ARG A 92 -9.43 14.95 15.39
C ARG A 92 -9.95 16.07 14.49
N CYS A 93 -10.65 15.69 13.41
CA CYS A 93 -11.01 16.60 12.33
C CYS A 93 -12.51 16.74 12.20
N GLU A 94 -12.95 17.97 11.90
CA GLU A 94 -14.35 18.30 11.62
C GLU A 94 -14.70 18.06 10.15
N ASN A 95 -13.79 18.43 9.25
CA ASN A 95 -13.97 18.28 7.80
C ASN A 95 -12.70 17.75 7.16
N VAL A 96 -12.80 16.58 6.52
CA VAL A 96 -11.67 15.89 5.91
C VAL A 96 -11.73 16.04 4.39
N LEU A 97 -10.63 16.49 3.81
CA LEU A 97 -10.48 16.57 2.36
C LEU A 97 -9.97 15.23 1.80
N VAL A 98 -10.61 14.76 0.73
CA VAL A 98 -10.24 13.60 -0.09
C VAL A 98 -10.32 13.95 -1.57
N THR A 99 -9.81 13.05 -2.44
CA THR A 99 -10.01 13.19 -3.90
C THR A 99 -10.94 12.09 -4.44
N ASP A 100 -11.49 12.30 -5.64
CA ASP A 100 -12.22 11.26 -6.38
C ASP A 100 -11.30 10.17 -6.97
N MET A 101 -10.00 10.22 -6.64
CA MET A 101 -8.98 9.24 -7.05
C MET A 101 -8.64 8.22 -5.96
N GLU A 102 -9.29 8.30 -4.79
CA GLU A 102 -9.09 7.34 -3.70
C GLU A 102 -9.68 5.97 -4.05
N TRP A 103 -9.14 4.91 -3.42
CA TRP A 103 -9.63 3.55 -3.66
C TRP A 103 -11.10 3.42 -3.19
N PRO A 104 -12.04 2.93 -4.04
CA PRO A 104 -13.47 2.94 -3.73
C PRO A 104 -13.85 2.25 -2.42
N ALA A 105 -13.16 1.16 -2.04
CA ALA A 105 -13.42 0.48 -0.78
C ALA A 105 -12.99 1.32 0.44
N TYR A 106 -11.93 2.15 0.30
CA TYR A 106 -11.49 3.06 1.36
C TYR A 106 -12.44 4.23 1.49
N MET A 107 -12.95 4.74 0.37
CA MET A 107 -14.00 5.77 0.40
C MET A 107 -15.26 5.31 1.14
N LYS A 108 -15.68 4.05 0.96
CA LYS A 108 -16.79 3.48 1.75
C LYS A 108 -16.52 3.50 3.26
N ALA A 109 -15.30 3.11 3.65
CA ALA A 109 -14.90 3.12 5.07
C ALA A 109 -14.85 4.54 5.64
N LEU A 110 -14.26 5.50 4.90
CA LEU A 110 -14.21 6.91 5.28
C LEU A 110 -15.61 7.50 5.41
N THR A 111 -16.50 7.26 4.45
CA THR A 111 -17.89 7.75 4.49
C THR A 111 -18.64 7.19 5.72
N ALA A 112 -18.49 5.90 6.00
CA ALA A 112 -19.13 5.27 7.16
C ALA A 112 -18.63 5.87 8.49
N GLU A 113 -17.32 6.07 8.66
CA GLU A 113 -16.75 6.67 9.86
C GLU A 113 -17.08 8.17 9.98
N CYS A 114 -17.12 8.89 8.86
CA CYS A 114 -17.57 10.28 8.79
C CYS A 114 -19.03 10.41 9.30
N GLN A 115 -19.94 9.60 8.77
CA GLN A 115 -21.35 9.58 9.19
C GLN A 115 -21.50 9.20 10.66
N ARG A 116 -20.77 8.18 11.12
CA ARG A 116 -20.77 7.78 12.53
C ARG A 116 -20.33 8.90 13.47
N ALA A 117 -19.34 9.68 13.05
CA ALA A 117 -18.79 10.78 13.85
C ALA A 117 -19.61 12.08 13.73
N GLY A 118 -20.58 12.17 12.82
CA GLY A 118 -21.32 13.41 12.54
C GLY A 118 -20.42 14.51 11.96
N ARG A 119 -19.42 14.13 11.14
CA ARG A 119 -18.40 15.01 10.56
C ARG A 119 -18.63 15.22 9.07
N LEU A 120 -17.79 15.99 8.43
CA LEU A 120 -17.85 16.29 7.00
C LEU A 120 -16.71 15.62 6.22
N LEU A 121 -17.00 15.29 4.96
CA LEU A 121 -16.05 14.74 4.01
C LEU A 121 -16.14 15.51 2.70
N THR A 122 -15.12 16.30 2.39
CA THR A 122 -15.05 17.14 1.20
C THR A 122 -14.27 16.42 0.11
N MET A 123 -14.95 16.07 -1.00
CA MET A 123 -14.34 15.43 -2.16
C MET A 123 -13.96 16.44 -3.22
N VAL A 124 -12.69 16.43 -3.66
CA VAL A 124 -12.18 17.27 -4.74
C VAL A 124 -12.15 16.47 -6.04
N PRO A 125 -12.83 16.92 -7.12
CA PRO A 125 -12.82 16.24 -8.42
C PRO A 125 -11.50 16.53 -9.14
N MET A 126 -10.59 15.58 -9.15
CA MET A 126 -9.25 15.70 -9.74
C MET A 126 -9.02 14.76 -10.93
N ARG A 127 -9.71 13.61 -10.92
CA ARG A 127 -9.43 12.47 -11.82
C ARG A 127 -9.42 12.86 -13.29
N GLU A 128 -10.51 13.45 -13.77
CA GLU A 128 -10.65 13.78 -15.19
C GLU A 128 -9.59 14.79 -15.64
N ALA A 129 -9.33 15.81 -14.82
CA ALA A 129 -8.39 16.86 -15.16
C ALA A 129 -6.93 16.34 -15.23
N ILE A 130 -6.54 15.48 -14.28
CA ILE A 130 -5.19 14.92 -14.23
C ILE A 130 -4.99 13.86 -15.32
N LEU A 131 -5.93 12.92 -15.46
CA LEU A 131 -5.79 11.80 -16.42
C LEU A 131 -5.94 12.24 -17.88
N SER A 132 -6.52 13.42 -18.14
CA SER A 132 -6.59 14.03 -19.47
C SER A 132 -5.44 15.00 -19.76
N ASP A 133 -4.45 15.07 -18.88
CA ASP A 133 -3.31 15.99 -18.98
C ASP A 133 -3.72 17.47 -19.13
N LYS A 134 -4.83 17.84 -18.44
CA LYS A 134 -5.33 19.23 -18.46
C LYS A 134 -4.73 20.10 -17.38
N ILE A 135 -4.21 19.47 -16.30
CA ILE A 135 -3.60 20.16 -15.17
C ILE A 135 -2.29 19.50 -14.77
N GLY A 136 -1.28 20.31 -14.50
CA GLY A 136 -0.01 19.91 -13.94
C GLY A 136 -0.03 19.88 -12.39
N GLN A 137 1.13 19.55 -11.82
CA GLN A 137 1.29 19.40 -10.36
C GLN A 137 0.91 20.68 -9.60
N ASP A 138 1.37 21.84 -10.03
CA ASP A 138 1.15 23.10 -9.32
C ASP A 138 -0.33 23.50 -9.34
N GLU A 139 -1.03 23.27 -10.44
CA GLU A 139 -2.46 23.51 -10.52
C GLU A 139 -3.24 22.50 -9.67
N ALA A 140 -2.79 21.25 -9.61
CA ALA A 140 -3.37 20.24 -8.72
C ALA A 140 -3.25 20.67 -7.25
N ILE A 141 -2.08 21.16 -6.83
CA ILE A 141 -1.88 21.74 -5.48
C ILE A 141 -2.82 22.93 -5.26
N GLY A 142 -2.87 23.88 -6.22
CA GLY A 142 -3.74 25.05 -6.13
C GLY A 142 -5.22 24.70 -5.97
N ARG A 143 -5.71 23.69 -6.71
CA ARG A 143 -7.10 23.20 -6.57
C ARG A 143 -7.36 22.59 -5.22
N LEU A 144 -6.46 21.74 -4.72
CA LEU A 144 -6.58 21.13 -3.41
C LEU A 144 -6.58 22.19 -2.29
N LEU A 145 -5.67 23.17 -2.35
CA LEU A 145 -5.64 24.31 -1.41
C LEU A 145 -6.92 25.14 -1.47
N GLY A 146 -7.41 25.43 -2.67
CA GLY A 146 -8.65 26.19 -2.85
C GLY A 146 -9.86 25.50 -2.24
N HIS A 147 -9.98 24.18 -2.43
CA HIS A 147 -11.06 23.40 -1.79
C HIS A 147 -10.87 23.28 -0.27
N TYR A 148 -9.65 23.05 0.20
CA TYR A 148 -9.31 22.95 1.63
C TYR A 148 -9.77 24.22 2.38
N ARG A 149 -9.42 25.40 1.85
CA ARG A 149 -9.78 26.69 2.45
C ARG A 149 -11.26 27.02 2.31
N ARG A 150 -11.86 26.79 1.13
CA ARG A 150 -13.28 27.10 0.88
C ARG A 150 -14.25 26.34 1.76
N HIS A 151 -13.87 25.12 2.12
CA HIS A 151 -14.73 24.22 2.91
C HIS A 151 -14.25 24.08 4.35
N ASP A 152 -13.33 24.95 4.82
CA ASP A 152 -12.77 24.91 6.17
C ASP A 152 -12.32 23.49 6.59
N CYS A 153 -11.61 22.81 5.68
CA CYS A 153 -11.08 21.49 5.97
C CYS A 153 -9.96 21.60 7.01
N ASP A 154 -9.87 20.61 7.89
CA ASP A 154 -8.86 20.52 8.95
C ASP A 154 -8.21 19.14 9.04
N GLY A 155 -8.54 18.25 8.10
CA GLY A 155 -7.95 16.92 7.96
C GLY A 155 -7.73 16.54 6.50
N LEU A 156 -6.81 15.60 6.27
CA LEU A 156 -6.50 15.06 4.94
C LEU A 156 -6.48 13.53 4.96
N PHE A 157 -7.12 12.92 3.94
CA PHE A 157 -6.88 11.52 3.57
C PHE A 157 -6.60 11.47 2.08
N LEU A 158 -5.36 11.19 1.70
CA LEU A 158 -4.91 11.24 0.30
C LEU A 158 -4.01 10.07 -0.05
N SER A 159 -4.19 9.52 -1.26
CA SER A 159 -3.26 8.54 -1.82
C SER A 159 -1.96 9.22 -2.24
N ALA A 160 -0.80 8.69 -1.82
CA ALA A 160 0.49 9.15 -2.33
C ALA A 160 0.69 8.74 -3.80
N VAL A 161 0.29 7.52 -4.15
CA VAL A 161 0.10 7.07 -5.53
C VAL A 161 -1.27 6.44 -5.61
N THR A 162 -2.12 6.96 -6.47
CA THR A 162 -3.49 6.46 -6.65
C THR A 162 -3.49 5.08 -7.30
N PHE A 163 -4.61 4.39 -7.27
CA PHE A 163 -4.72 3.11 -7.96
C PHE A 163 -4.64 3.23 -9.49
N GLN A 164 -4.80 4.42 -10.03
CA GLN A 164 -4.58 4.75 -11.45
C GLN A 164 -3.11 5.03 -11.77
N GLY A 165 -2.21 5.10 -10.78
CA GLY A 165 -0.80 5.36 -10.97
C GLY A 165 -0.40 6.84 -10.94
N VAL A 166 -1.29 7.72 -10.53
CA VAL A 166 -0.98 9.14 -10.36
C VAL A 166 -0.33 9.37 -9.00
N GLN A 167 0.84 9.95 -8.98
CA GLN A 167 1.49 10.43 -7.78
C GLN A 167 0.90 11.79 -7.40
N LEU A 168 0.14 11.84 -6.30
CA LEU A 168 -0.40 13.10 -5.78
C LEU A 168 0.66 13.84 -4.96
N PRO A 169 0.73 15.17 -5.06
CA PRO A 169 1.73 16.01 -4.39
C PRO A 169 1.37 16.28 -2.91
N VAL A 170 1.13 15.20 -2.13
CA VAL A 170 0.61 15.33 -0.74
C VAL A 170 1.56 16.11 0.17
N ARG A 171 2.86 15.84 0.06
CA ARG A 171 3.88 16.54 0.86
C ARG A 171 3.91 18.03 0.52
N GLN A 172 3.92 18.37 -0.77
CA GLN A 172 3.93 19.76 -1.24
C GLN A 172 2.65 20.49 -0.82
N LEU A 173 1.50 19.82 -0.85
CA LEU A 173 0.24 20.35 -0.34
C LEU A 173 0.33 20.72 1.15
N VAL A 174 0.83 19.80 2.00
CA VAL A 174 0.98 20.03 3.43
C VAL A 174 1.98 21.16 3.71
N GLN A 175 3.07 21.23 2.94
CA GLN A 175 4.03 22.32 3.03
C GLN A 175 3.43 23.68 2.63
N ALA A 176 2.59 23.70 1.59
CA ALA A 176 1.93 24.92 1.12
C ALA A 176 0.83 25.44 2.06
N LEU A 177 0.23 24.56 2.87
CA LEU A 177 -0.68 24.96 3.97
C LEU A 177 0.07 25.67 5.10
N GLY A 178 1.36 25.31 5.31
CA GLY A 178 2.19 25.91 6.36
C GLY A 178 1.64 25.69 7.78
N ASP A 179 2.23 26.36 8.77
CA ASP A 179 1.87 26.15 10.19
C ASP A 179 0.49 26.71 10.57
N ARG A 180 0.06 27.77 9.91
CA ARG A 180 -1.22 28.46 10.23
C ARG A 180 -2.45 27.67 9.81
N GLU A 181 -2.37 26.96 8.69
CA GLU A 181 -3.45 26.16 8.12
C GLU A 181 -3.16 24.65 8.22
N ARG A 182 -2.21 24.26 9.08
CA ARG A 182 -1.75 22.90 9.21
C ARG A 182 -2.91 21.96 9.55
N PRO A 183 -3.12 20.87 8.80
CA PRO A 183 -4.14 19.89 9.12
C PRO A 183 -3.92 19.30 10.52
N ARG A 184 -5.01 19.09 11.25
CA ARG A 184 -4.99 18.46 12.59
C ARG A 184 -4.60 16.99 12.54
N PHE A 185 -4.90 16.32 11.42
CA PHE A 185 -4.50 14.94 11.17
C PHE A 185 -4.42 14.66 9.68
N VAL A 186 -3.33 14.01 9.26
CA VAL A 186 -3.04 13.66 7.85
C VAL A 186 -2.82 12.17 7.74
N VAL A 187 -3.68 11.50 6.98
CA VAL A 187 -3.53 10.09 6.61
C VAL A 187 -3.12 9.97 5.15
N VAL A 188 -2.06 9.21 4.89
CA VAL A 188 -1.56 8.94 3.53
C VAL A 188 -1.80 7.48 3.18
N ASP A 189 -2.61 7.22 2.13
CA ASP A 189 -2.65 5.89 1.52
C ASP A 189 -1.42 5.70 0.63
N ALA A 190 -0.46 4.91 1.11
CA ALA A 190 0.75 4.55 0.41
C ALA A 190 0.69 3.11 -0.17
N ALA A 191 -0.51 2.55 -0.32
CA ALA A 191 -0.65 1.17 -0.82
C ALA A 191 0.00 0.94 -2.20
N GLN A 192 0.05 1.96 -3.06
CA GLN A 192 0.76 1.92 -4.33
C GLN A 192 2.11 2.68 -4.29
N ALA A 193 2.46 3.28 -3.17
CA ALA A 193 3.62 4.15 -3.05
C ALA A 193 4.76 3.54 -2.21
N LEU A 194 4.41 2.78 -1.15
CA LEU A 194 5.39 2.23 -0.23
C LEU A 194 6.36 1.30 -0.96
N ASN A 195 7.66 1.61 -0.90
CA ASN A 195 8.73 0.93 -1.63
C ASN A 195 8.63 1.00 -3.18
N HIS A 196 7.77 1.86 -3.71
CA HIS A 196 7.66 2.17 -5.13
C HIS A 196 8.29 3.53 -5.44
N ILE A 197 7.90 4.56 -4.69
CA ILE A 197 8.44 5.90 -4.78
C ILE A 197 9.07 6.33 -3.46
N PRO A 198 9.96 7.34 -3.47
CA PRO A 198 10.44 7.98 -2.23
C PRO A 198 9.31 8.71 -1.53
N LEU A 199 8.96 8.29 -0.31
CA LEU A 199 7.87 8.90 0.47
C LEU A 199 8.34 10.00 1.43
N GLY A 200 9.64 10.05 1.78
CA GLY A 200 10.17 11.03 2.73
C GLY A 200 9.53 10.96 4.11
N LEU A 201 9.24 9.76 4.61
CA LEU A 201 8.49 9.55 5.87
C LEU A 201 9.17 10.17 7.11
N GLY A 202 10.48 10.37 7.06
CA GLY A 202 11.23 11.05 8.13
C GLY A 202 10.97 12.56 8.25
N GLU A 203 10.26 13.17 7.29
CA GLU A 203 10.01 14.62 7.26
C GLU A 203 8.70 15.03 7.98
N GLU A 204 8.04 14.09 8.62
CA GLU A 204 6.86 14.31 9.48
C GLU A 204 5.72 15.16 8.86
N TYR A 205 5.53 15.07 7.52
CA TYR A 205 4.44 15.79 6.85
C TYR A 205 3.05 15.13 7.05
N CYS A 206 3.01 13.90 7.53
CA CYS A 206 1.77 13.16 7.80
C CYS A 206 1.78 12.55 9.20
N ASP A 207 0.61 12.16 9.68
CA ASP A 207 0.42 11.51 10.97
C ASP A 207 0.40 10.00 10.85
N MET A 208 -0.25 9.47 9.81
CA MET A 208 -0.37 8.04 9.60
C MET A 208 -0.20 7.67 8.12
N VAL A 209 0.53 6.58 7.86
CA VAL A 209 0.69 6.01 6.52
C VAL A 209 0.12 4.60 6.51
N LEU A 210 -0.65 4.28 5.48
CA LEU A 210 -1.28 2.97 5.27
C LEU A 210 -0.68 2.28 4.05
N ALA A 211 -0.37 0.99 4.16
CA ALA A 211 0.20 0.24 3.05
C ALA A 211 -0.10 -1.27 3.11
N GLY A 212 0.40 -2.00 2.12
CA GLY A 212 0.36 -3.46 2.11
C GLY A 212 1.68 -4.05 1.62
N CYS A 213 2.23 -5.01 2.37
CA CYS A 213 3.54 -5.60 2.06
C CYS A 213 3.54 -6.46 0.79
N HIS A 214 2.38 -6.97 0.37
CA HIS A 214 2.24 -7.84 -0.82
C HIS A 214 2.32 -7.10 -2.17
N LYS A 215 2.33 -5.77 -2.18
CA LYS A 215 2.46 -4.96 -3.40
C LYS A 215 3.94 -4.73 -3.73
N TRP A 216 4.44 -3.54 -3.50
CA TRP A 216 5.79 -3.14 -3.91
C TRP A 216 6.90 -3.64 -2.96
N LEU A 217 6.56 -4.03 -1.73
CA LEU A 217 7.48 -4.78 -0.86
C LEU A 217 7.62 -6.25 -1.28
N ARG A 218 6.73 -6.76 -2.17
CA ARG A 218 6.81 -8.09 -2.81
C ARG A 218 6.68 -9.28 -1.86
N ALA A 219 6.07 -9.10 -0.69
CA ALA A 219 5.66 -10.23 0.14
C ALA A 219 4.71 -11.15 -0.62
N TYR A 220 4.76 -12.45 -0.34
CA TYR A 220 3.92 -13.44 -1.01
C TYR A 220 2.48 -13.38 -0.52
N GLN A 221 2.28 -13.30 0.81
CA GLN A 221 0.98 -13.21 1.45
C GLN A 221 0.57 -11.76 1.70
N THR A 222 -0.74 -11.53 1.82
CA THR A 222 -1.26 -10.19 2.12
C THR A 222 -0.97 -9.82 3.57
N LEU A 223 -0.29 -8.70 3.79
CA LEU A 223 -0.09 -8.11 5.11
C LEU A 223 -0.34 -6.62 5.02
N GLY A 224 -1.30 -6.11 5.80
CA GLY A 224 -1.54 -4.69 5.98
C GLY A 224 -0.53 -4.09 6.95
N LEU A 225 -0.11 -2.86 6.66
CA LEU A 225 0.85 -2.09 7.45
C LEU A 225 0.29 -0.69 7.69
N ALA A 226 0.32 -0.23 8.94
CA ALA A 226 0.12 1.17 9.28
C ALA A 226 1.32 1.69 10.08
N ILE A 227 1.74 2.92 9.78
CA ILE A 227 2.87 3.59 10.38
C ILE A 227 2.37 4.86 11.02
N CYS A 228 2.60 5.05 12.32
CA CYS A 228 2.44 6.34 12.99
C CYS A 228 3.71 7.14 12.75
N CYS A 229 3.61 8.24 11.99
CA CYS A 229 4.77 9.04 11.60
C CYS A 229 5.18 10.06 12.67
N ARG A 230 4.30 10.32 13.64
CA ARG A 230 4.54 11.25 14.76
C ARG A 230 4.13 10.63 16.08
N PRO A 231 4.80 10.97 17.21
CA PRO A 231 4.38 10.51 18.52
C PRO A 231 2.96 10.95 18.91
N SER A 232 2.53 12.14 18.49
CA SER A 232 1.16 12.62 18.71
C SER A 232 0.11 11.75 18.03
N ALA A 233 0.41 11.19 16.87
CA ALA A 233 -0.48 10.30 16.14
C ALA A 233 -0.67 8.97 16.87
N GLU A 234 0.36 8.43 17.51
CA GLU A 234 0.29 7.17 18.25
C GLU A 234 -0.77 7.21 19.35
N ARG A 235 -0.86 8.33 20.10
CA ARG A 235 -1.89 8.50 21.12
C ARG A 235 -3.30 8.52 20.53
N VAL A 236 -3.53 9.26 19.44
CA VAL A 236 -4.84 9.32 18.78
C VAL A 236 -5.26 7.95 18.23
N VAL A 237 -4.30 7.21 17.65
CA VAL A 237 -4.54 5.86 17.15
C VAL A 237 -4.83 4.89 18.29
N ALA A 238 -4.13 4.99 19.42
CA ALA A 238 -4.38 4.16 20.60
C ALA A 238 -5.78 4.41 21.20
N GLU A 239 -6.23 5.67 21.27
CA GLU A 239 -7.59 6.02 21.70
C GLU A 239 -8.65 5.46 20.74
N ALA A 240 -8.44 5.59 19.42
CA ALA A 240 -9.33 5.03 18.41
C ALA A 240 -9.38 3.49 18.48
N TRP A 241 -8.23 2.87 18.69
CA TRP A 241 -8.10 1.43 18.92
C TRP A 241 -8.92 0.97 20.12
N ALA A 242 -8.72 1.59 21.29
CA ALA A 242 -9.42 1.24 22.52
C ALA A 242 -10.94 1.35 22.33
N GLU A 243 -11.43 2.43 21.69
CA GLU A 243 -12.83 2.61 21.37
C GLU A 243 -13.38 1.51 20.47
N MET A 244 -12.69 1.22 19.36
CA MET A 244 -13.13 0.19 18.40
C MET A 244 -13.13 -1.21 19.04
N ARG A 245 -12.12 -1.52 19.86
CA ARG A 245 -12.03 -2.81 20.56
C ARG A 245 -13.18 -2.97 21.57
N SER A 246 -13.47 -1.94 22.38
CA SER A 246 -14.56 -2.01 23.36
C SER A 246 -15.94 -2.22 22.73
N ARG A 247 -16.10 -1.89 21.46
CA ARG A 247 -17.35 -2.06 20.70
C ARG A 247 -17.37 -3.30 19.82
N GLY A 248 -16.31 -4.11 19.81
CA GLY A 248 -16.17 -5.26 18.90
C GLY A 248 -16.07 -4.89 17.40
N GLU A 249 -15.67 -3.65 17.10
CA GLU A 249 -15.60 -3.14 15.72
C GLU A 249 -14.25 -3.41 15.06
N LEU A 250 -13.24 -3.81 15.81
CA LEU A 250 -11.91 -4.15 15.32
C LEU A 250 -11.78 -5.67 15.26
N ASP A 251 -12.02 -6.21 14.08
CA ASP A 251 -11.98 -7.64 13.80
C ASP A 251 -10.77 -7.97 12.89
N ASP A 252 -9.59 -7.97 13.49
CA ASP A 252 -8.36 -8.48 12.85
C ASP A 252 -7.50 -9.19 13.89
N PRO A 253 -7.53 -10.53 13.91
CA PRO A 253 -6.80 -11.33 14.86
C PRO A 253 -5.29 -11.08 14.87
N LEU A 254 -4.67 -10.89 13.70
CA LEU A 254 -3.23 -10.63 13.61
C LEU A 254 -2.85 -9.28 14.22
N LEU A 255 -3.68 -8.26 13.99
CA LEU A 255 -3.48 -6.93 14.56
C LEU A 255 -3.54 -6.97 16.08
N ALA A 256 -4.57 -7.60 16.66
CA ALA A 256 -4.70 -7.78 18.10
C ALA A 256 -3.54 -8.59 18.68
N PHE A 257 -3.19 -9.69 18.04
CA PHE A 257 -2.13 -10.59 18.48
C PHE A 257 -0.73 -9.93 18.47
N THR A 258 -0.36 -9.24 17.37
CA THR A 258 0.96 -8.59 17.30
C THR A 258 1.08 -7.40 18.25
N HIS A 259 -0.02 -6.70 18.53
CA HIS A 259 -0.04 -5.66 19.56
C HIS A 259 0.13 -6.24 20.97
N GLN A 260 -0.53 -7.36 21.27
CA GLN A 260 -0.43 -8.02 22.56
C GLN A 260 0.99 -8.57 22.82
N LEU A 261 1.64 -9.15 21.80
CA LEU A 261 3.03 -9.60 21.91
C LEU A 261 4.01 -8.46 22.28
N GLU A 262 3.72 -7.23 21.91
CA GLU A 262 4.57 -6.08 22.19
C GLU A 262 4.30 -5.44 23.55
N THR A 263 3.05 -5.52 24.03
CA THR A 263 2.63 -4.88 25.30
C THR A 263 2.75 -5.79 26.50
N ASP A 264 3.27 -7.02 26.32
CA ASP A 264 3.37 -8.06 27.36
C ASP A 264 2.05 -8.27 28.14
N SER A 265 0.92 -8.01 27.49
CA SER A 265 -0.38 -8.24 28.07
C SER A 265 -0.56 -9.75 28.24
N THR A 266 -0.77 -10.19 29.48
CA THR A 266 -0.89 -11.60 29.86
C THR A 266 -2.24 -12.20 29.55
N ASP A 267 -3.17 -11.43 28.97
CA ASP A 267 -4.46 -11.94 28.56
C ASP A 267 -4.26 -13.02 27.49
N SER A 268 -4.71 -14.21 27.79
CA SER A 268 -4.59 -15.34 26.86
C SER A 268 -5.31 -15.02 25.55
N TYR A 269 -4.55 -14.91 24.47
CA TYR A 269 -5.12 -14.78 23.13
C TYR A 269 -5.69 -16.14 22.72
N SER A 270 -6.99 -16.22 22.48
CA SER A 270 -7.69 -17.48 22.24
C SER A 270 -8.13 -17.70 20.80
N GLU A 271 -7.87 -16.72 19.89
CA GLU A 271 -8.34 -16.81 18.52
C GLU A 271 -7.29 -17.41 17.56
N THR A 272 -7.78 -18.01 16.48
CA THR A 272 -6.92 -18.52 15.41
C THR A 272 -6.37 -17.37 14.57
N VAL A 273 -5.03 -17.26 14.46
CA VAL A 273 -4.34 -16.23 13.70
C VAL A 273 -3.63 -16.82 12.51
N ASN A 274 -3.82 -16.24 11.33
CA ASN A 274 -2.99 -16.57 10.17
C ASN A 274 -1.65 -15.83 10.29
N LEU A 275 -0.57 -16.57 10.57
CA LEU A 275 0.78 -16.03 10.76
C LEU A 275 1.64 -16.04 9.49
N ALA A 276 1.25 -16.77 8.44
CA ALA A 276 2.01 -16.87 7.19
C ALA A 276 2.37 -15.49 6.58
N PRO A 277 1.51 -14.46 6.63
CA PRO A 277 1.85 -13.13 6.14
C PRO A 277 3.08 -12.50 6.79
N LEU A 278 3.32 -12.75 8.08
CA LEU A 278 4.48 -12.21 8.81
C LEU A 278 5.79 -12.74 8.22
N PHE A 279 5.89 -14.06 8.02
CA PHE A 279 7.10 -14.70 7.53
C PHE A 279 7.41 -14.33 6.09
N THR A 280 6.39 -14.28 5.23
CA THR A 280 6.57 -13.90 3.84
C THR A 280 6.99 -12.43 3.68
N ALA A 281 6.44 -11.54 4.52
CA ALA A 281 6.82 -10.13 4.52
C ALA A 281 8.23 -9.93 5.11
N ALA A 282 8.57 -10.62 6.19
CA ALA A 282 9.91 -10.54 6.78
C ALA A 282 11.00 -11.03 5.82
N ALA A 283 10.76 -12.13 5.08
CA ALA A 283 11.68 -12.62 4.05
C ALA A 283 11.92 -11.57 2.96
N ALA A 284 10.84 -10.94 2.46
CA ALA A 284 10.94 -9.91 1.44
C ALA A 284 11.74 -8.69 1.94
N VAL A 285 11.50 -8.24 3.17
CA VAL A 285 12.21 -7.12 3.81
C VAL A 285 13.70 -7.44 4.03
N ARG A 286 14.01 -8.63 4.54
CA ARG A 286 15.39 -9.07 4.74
C ARG A 286 16.18 -9.15 3.43
N ARG A 287 15.57 -9.64 2.38
CA ARG A 287 16.19 -9.61 1.05
C ARG A 287 16.54 -8.19 0.60
N MET A 288 15.66 -7.22 0.85
CA MET A 288 15.93 -5.82 0.53
C MET A 288 17.10 -5.26 1.33
N LEU A 289 17.21 -5.62 2.62
CA LEU A 289 18.33 -5.23 3.47
C LEU A 289 19.65 -5.87 3.02
N ALA A 290 19.62 -7.13 2.60
CA ALA A 290 20.81 -7.86 2.16
C ALA A 290 21.33 -7.39 0.79
N SER A 291 20.49 -6.85 -0.07
CA SER A 291 20.86 -6.38 -1.41
C SER A 291 20.15 -5.05 -1.69
N PRO A 292 20.55 -3.96 -1.04
CA PRO A 292 19.91 -2.67 -1.21
C PRO A 292 20.16 -2.17 -2.63
N ARG A 293 19.09 -2.08 -3.42
CA ARG A 293 19.13 -1.43 -4.72
C ARG A 293 18.80 0.06 -4.55
N PRO A 294 19.43 0.95 -5.33
CA PRO A 294 19.03 2.36 -5.33
C PRO A 294 17.59 2.49 -5.77
N LYS A 295 16.67 2.85 -4.87
CA LYS A 295 15.24 3.02 -5.17
C LYS A 295 14.99 3.96 -6.34
N ARG A 296 15.81 5.01 -6.44
CA ARG A 296 15.75 5.94 -7.55
C ARG A 296 16.01 5.24 -8.90
N ALA A 297 16.96 4.31 -8.97
CA ALA A 297 17.25 3.57 -10.20
C ALA A 297 16.11 2.61 -10.59
N GLU A 298 15.49 1.95 -9.61
CA GLU A 298 14.32 1.12 -9.83
C GLU A 298 13.14 1.93 -10.39
N LEU A 299 12.85 3.09 -9.79
CA LEU A 299 11.80 4.00 -10.25
C LEU A 299 12.10 4.53 -11.66
N LEU A 300 13.34 4.95 -11.92
CA LEU A 300 13.72 5.41 -13.26
C LEU A 300 13.56 4.32 -14.33
N ALA A 301 13.89 3.06 -14.01
CA ALA A 301 13.66 1.95 -14.93
C ALA A 301 12.16 1.72 -15.18
N GLN A 302 11.33 1.81 -14.15
CA GLN A 302 9.87 1.70 -14.29
C GLN A 302 9.29 2.83 -15.15
N MET A 303 9.73 4.07 -14.93
CA MET A 303 9.31 5.22 -15.72
C MET A 303 9.75 5.10 -17.19
N ALA A 304 11.01 4.69 -17.44
CA ALA A 304 11.47 4.45 -18.81
C ALA A 304 10.68 3.33 -19.52
N ASN A 305 10.28 2.29 -18.80
CA ASN A 305 9.39 1.26 -19.34
C ASN A 305 7.98 1.80 -19.60
N ALA A 306 7.47 2.68 -18.74
CA ALA A 306 6.17 3.33 -18.94
C ALA A 306 6.20 4.23 -20.17
N ASP A 307 7.29 4.98 -20.40
CA ASP A 307 7.48 5.80 -21.58
C ASP A 307 7.48 4.94 -22.85
N ARG A 308 8.31 3.90 -22.89
CA ARG A 308 8.38 2.98 -24.04
C ARG A 308 7.03 2.32 -24.37
N LEU A 309 6.28 1.91 -23.33
CA LEU A 309 4.96 1.31 -23.53
C LEU A 309 3.93 2.36 -23.98
N ALA A 310 3.99 3.57 -23.44
CA ALA A 310 3.10 4.66 -23.83
C ALA A 310 3.33 5.10 -25.29
N ASP A 311 4.58 5.19 -25.73
CA ASP A 311 4.94 5.53 -27.10
C ASP A 311 4.48 4.46 -28.11
N ALA A 312 4.52 3.18 -27.70
CA ALA A 312 4.12 2.06 -28.54
C ALA A 312 2.59 1.79 -28.54
N ALA A 313 1.86 2.24 -27.53
CA ALA A 313 0.45 1.92 -27.34
C ALA A 313 -0.47 2.42 -28.47
N PRO A 314 -0.32 3.64 -29.04
CA PRO A 314 -1.22 4.14 -30.11
C PRO A 314 -1.27 3.22 -31.33
N GLU A 315 -0.14 2.64 -31.73
CA GLU A 315 -0.06 1.72 -32.87
C GLU A 315 -0.75 0.37 -32.61
N THR A 316 -1.11 0.12 -31.36
CA THR A 316 -1.76 -1.12 -30.92
C THR A 316 -3.25 -0.97 -30.65
N GLY A 317 -3.84 0.19 -30.93
CA GLY A 317 -5.26 0.48 -30.68
C GLY A 317 -5.56 0.92 -29.23
N TRP A 318 -4.52 1.33 -28.45
CA TRP A 318 -4.67 1.82 -27.10
C TRP A 318 -4.13 3.24 -26.96
N ARG A 319 -4.79 4.04 -26.13
CA ARG A 319 -4.37 5.39 -25.80
C ARG A 319 -3.81 5.45 -24.39
N PRO A 320 -2.56 5.90 -24.19
CA PRO A 320 -2.01 6.08 -22.87
C PRO A 320 -2.66 7.28 -22.17
N SER A 321 -2.88 7.15 -20.85
CA SER A 321 -3.24 8.25 -19.96
C SER A 321 -2.02 8.58 -19.12
N ARG A 322 -1.41 9.75 -19.39
CA ARG A 322 -0.17 10.19 -18.74
C ARG A 322 -0.45 11.49 -18.00
N PRO A 323 -0.31 11.53 -16.67
CA PRO A 323 -0.28 12.79 -15.95
C PRO A 323 1.02 13.53 -16.20
N ASP A 324 1.09 14.80 -15.81
CA ASP A 324 2.31 15.62 -15.77
C ASP A 324 3.48 14.87 -15.14
N ALA A 325 4.71 15.07 -15.65
CA ALA A 325 5.90 14.31 -15.30
C ALA A 325 6.13 14.13 -13.77
N PRO A 326 5.99 15.18 -12.93
CA PRO A 326 6.13 15.03 -11.47
C PRO A 326 5.06 14.15 -10.82
N MET A 327 3.93 13.91 -11.51
CA MET A 327 2.83 13.09 -11.02
C MET A 327 2.81 11.68 -11.62
N GLN A 328 3.83 11.29 -12.37
CA GLN A 328 3.96 9.94 -12.93
C GLN A 328 4.54 8.96 -11.90
N SER A 329 4.23 7.67 -12.11
CA SER A 329 4.79 6.55 -11.34
C SER A 329 5.11 5.38 -12.26
N GLY A 330 5.58 4.26 -11.73
CA GLY A 330 5.78 3.01 -12.48
C GLY A 330 4.48 2.28 -12.85
N ILE A 331 3.34 2.98 -12.85
CA ILE A 331 2.03 2.45 -13.23
C ILE A 331 1.50 3.28 -14.42
N LEU A 332 1.13 2.61 -15.50
CA LEU A 332 0.57 3.23 -16.69
C LEU A 332 -0.87 2.76 -16.93
N LEU A 333 -1.76 3.70 -17.22
CA LEU A 333 -3.10 3.39 -17.72
C LEU A 333 -3.12 3.46 -19.25
N LEU A 334 -3.77 2.48 -19.87
CA LEU A 334 -4.08 2.46 -21.30
C LEU A 334 -5.58 2.29 -21.47
N ARG A 335 -6.19 3.11 -22.33
CA ARG A 335 -7.61 3.04 -22.68
C ARG A 335 -7.77 2.55 -24.12
N ALA A 336 -8.66 1.59 -24.33
CA ALA A 336 -8.95 1.09 -25.68
C ALA A 336 -9.55 2.18 -26.56
N ASN A 337 -9.14 2.22 -27.81
CA ASN A 337 -9.73 3.11 -28.84
C ASN A 337 -11.03 2.53 -29.39
N HIS A 338 -11.11 1.19 -29.55
CA HIS A 338 -12.25 0.54 -30.15
C HIS A 338 -13.49 0.58 -29.23
N PRO A 339 -14.68 0.96 -29.76
CA PRO A 339 -15.90 1.05 -28.97
C PRO A 339 -16.31 -0.28 -28.32
N ASP A 340 -16.19 -1.40 -29.05
CA ASP A 340 -16.56 -2.73 -28.54
C ASP A 340 -15.69 -3.15 -27.37
N THR A 341 -14.37 -2.85 -27.42
CA THR A 341 -13.47 -3.12 -26.30
C THR A 341 -13.78 -2.23 -25.10
N ARG A 342 -14.20 -0.99 -25.32
CA ARG A 342 -14.66 -0.11 -24.24
C ARG A 342 -15.97 -0.57 -23.60
N ALA A 343 -16.86 -1.19 -24.39
CA ALA A 343 -18.13 -1.73 -23.91
C ALA A 343 -17.98 -3.13 -23.27
N ALA A 344 -16.89 -3.84 -23.55
CA ALA A 344 -16.67 -5.17 -23.03
C ALA A 344 -16.51 -5.16 -21.49
N LEU A 345 -16.99 -6.22 -20.84
CA LEU A 345 -16.80 -6.41 -19.41
C LEU A 345 -15.32 -6.57 -19.07
N PRO A 346 -14.85 -6.05 -17.91
CA PRO A 346 -13.47 -6.16 -17.48
C PRO A 346 -12.92 -7.59 -17.48
N ASP A 347 -13.74 -8.58 -17.11
CA ASP A 347 -13.34 -9.99 -17.09
C ASP A 347 -13.05 -10.54 -18.49
N VAL A 348 -13.80 -10.12 -19.50
CA VAL A 348 -13.57 -10.52 -20.90
C VAL A 348 -12.22 -9.99 -21.41
N ILE A 349 -11.94 -8.74 -21.15
CA ILE A 349 -10.66 -8.12 -21.53
C ILE A 349 -9.49 -8.79 -20.77
N ARG A 350 -9.68 -9.04 -19.47
CA ARG A 350 -8.68 -9.71 -18.63
C ARG A 350 -8.33 -11.10 -19.16
N GLU A 351 -9.34 -11.89 -19.57
CA GLU A 351 -9.13 -13.22 -20.11
C GLU A 351 -8.38 -13.20 -21.46
N ARG A 352 -8.67 -12.22 -22.34
CA ARG A 352 -7.90 -12.03 -23.59
C ARG A 352 -6.41 -11.79 -23.32
N PHE A 353 -6.09 -10.93 -22.33
CA PHE A 353 -4.67 -10.69 -21.93
C PHE A 353 -4.06 -11.93 -21.30
N ARG A 354 -4.81 -12.65 -20.46
CA ARG A 354 -4.36 -13.90 -19.85
C ARG A 354 -4.04 -14.98 -20.87
N ALA A 355 -4.87 -15.11 -21.91
CA ALA A 355 -4.60 -16.02 -23.04
C ALA A 355 -3.29 -15.67 -23.78
N SER A 356 -2.82 -14.43 -23.67
CA SER A 356 -1.51 -13.97 -24.19
C SER A 356 -0.39 -14.07 -23.14
N GLY A 357 -0.63 -14.70 -21.98
CA GLY A 357 0.35 -14.85 -20.90
C GLY A 357 0.59 -13.57 -20.08
N ILE A 358 -0.30 -12.58 -20.18
CA ILE A 358 -0.16 -11.30 -19.49
C ILE A 358 -1.24 -11.15 -18.40
N ALA A 359 -0.79 -10.90 -17.17
CA ALA A 359 -1.65 -10.55 -16.05
C ALA A 359 -1.63 -9.04 -15.81
N LEU A 360 -2.80 -8.38 -15.89
CA LEU A 360 -2.97 -6.96 -15.62
C LEU A 360 -4.33 -6.68 -14.99
N THR A 361 -4.50 -5.47 -14.46
CA THR A 361 -5.78 -5.02 -13.93
C THR A 361 -6.59 -4.35 -15.03
N VAL A 362 -7.88 -4.72 -15.14
CA VAL A 362 -8.82 -4.13 -16.08
C VAL A 362 -9.92 -3.41 -15.31
N TYR A 363 -10.25 -2.21 -15.74
CA TYR A 363 -11.35 -1.39 -15.23
C TYR A 363 -12.45 -1.27 -16.31
N GLU A 364 -13.62 -0.81 -15.90
CA GLU A 364 -14.71 -0.49 -16.83
C GLU A 364 -14.27 0.55 -17.86
N GLY A 365 -14.97 0.60 -19.00
CA GLY A 365 -14.66 1.52 -20.10
C GLY A 365 -13.41 1.13 -20.88
N GLY A 366 -13.02 -0.16 -20.87
CA GLY A 366 -11.87 -0.67 -21.61
C GLY A 366 -10.54 -0.07 -21.16
N THR A 367 -10.40 0.20 -19.86
CA THR A 367 -9.16 0.75 -19.31
C THR A 367 -8.35 -0.35 -18.64
N ILE A 368 -7.08 -0.48 -18.99
CA ILE A 368 -6.14 -1.42 -18.36
C ILE A 368 -5.08 -0.66 -17.58
N ARG A 369 -4.60 -1.30 -16.49
CA ARG A 369 -3.49 -0.81 -15.68
C ARG A 369 -2.31 -1.76 -15.78
N ALA A 370 -1.20 -1.27 -16.32
CA ALA A 370 0.08 -1.93 -16.34
C ALA A 370 0.96 -1.44 -15.19
N SER A 371 1.42 -2.34 -14.33
CA SER A 371 2.48 -2.07 -13.33
C SER A 371 3.80 -2.52 -13.92
N LEU A 372 4.71 -1.57 -14.14
CA LEU A 372 5.93 -1.80 -14.91
C LEU A 372 7.02 -2.43 -14.03
N PRO A 373 7.90 -3.29 -14.60
CA PRO A 373 9.00 -3.87 -13.87
C PRO A 373 10.04 -2.80 -13.48
N ASP A 374 10.71 -3.02 -12.35
CA ASP A 374 11.76 -2.16 -11.80
C ASP A 374 13.16 -2.39 -12.42
N ARG A 375 13.19 -3.02 -13.56
CA ARG A 375 14.32 -3.22 -14.47
C ARG A 375 13.91 -2.86 -15.89
N ALA A 376 14.85 -2.54 -16.74
CA ALA A 376 14.56 -2.37 -18.16
C ALA A 376 13.85 -3.61 -18.74
N PHE A 377 12.91 -3.40 -19.66
CA PHE A 377 12.34 -4.52 -20.41
C PHE A 377 13.46 -5.35 -21.06
N ALA A 378 13.42 -6.66 -20.83
CA ALA A 378 14.30 -7.58 -21.51
C ALA A 378 13.84 -7.78 -22.96
N GLY A 379 14.77 -7.84 -23.89
CA GLY A 379 14.62 -8.16 -25.30
C GLY A 379 13.19 -8.12 -25.86
N LYS A 380 12.53 -9.25 -25.88
CA LYS A 380 11.19 -9.42 -26.50
C LYS A 380 9.98 -9.04 -25.59
N GLU A 381 10.19 -8.56 -24.36
CA GLU A 381 9.07 -8.29 -23.44
C GLU A 381 8.14 -7.19 -23.96
N LEU A 382 8.69 -6.13 -24.52
CA LEU A 382 7.88 -5.05 -25.12
C LEU A 382 7.10 -5.54 -26.35
N ASP A 383 7.73 -6.35 -27.20
CA ASP A 383 7.09 -6.92 -28.39
C ASP A 383 5.92 -7.85 -28.02
N LEU A 384 6.08 -8.64 -26.94
CA LEU A 384 5.00 -9.47 -26.40
C LEU A 384 3.83 -8.62 -25.89
N LEU A 385 4.12 -7.52 -25.16
CA LEU A 385 3.11 -6.59 -24.70
C LEU A 385 2.37 -5.92 -25.87
N GLN A 386 3.09 -5.43 -26.88
CA GLN A 386 2.48 -4.85 -28.07
C GLN A 386 1.61 -5.84 -28.83
N THR A 387 2.07 -7.08 -28.96
CA THR A 387 1.32 -8.16 -29.64
C THR A 387 0.01 -8.46 -28.88
N ALA A 388 0.08 -8.53 -27.54
CA ALA A 388 -1.11 -8.73 -26.73
C ALA A 388 -2.07 -7.52 -26.79
N LEU A 389 -1.54 -6.30 -26.76
CA LEU A 389 -2.35 -5.10 -26.92
C LEU A 389 -3.11 -5.09 -28.26
N ARG A 390 -2.45 -5.42 -29.39
CA ARG A 390 -3.13 -5.50 -30.73
C ARG A 390 -4.22 -6.55 -30.76
N ARG A 391 -4.03 -7.70 -30.11
CA ARG A 391 -5.03 -8.77 -30.04
C ARG A 391 -6.23 -8.45 -29.16
N CYS A 392 -6.05 -7.55 -28.20
CA CYS A 392 -7.06 -7.21 -27.21
C CYS A 392 -7.72 -5.85 -27.46
N ALA A 393 -7.28 -5.14 -28.51
CA ALA A 393 -7.81 -3.81 -28.88
C ALA A 393 -9.24 -3.86 -29.42
#